data_911def6ba5bf897b6e962c49d6e6207e
#
_entry.id   911def6ba5bf897b6e962c49d6e6207e
#
_cell.length_a   1.000
_cell.length_b   1.000
_cell.length_c   1.000
_cell.angle_alpha   90.00
_cell.angle_beta   90.00
_cell.angle_gamma   90.00
#
_symmetry.space_group_name_H-M   'P 1'
#
loop_
_entity.id
_entity.type
_entity.pdbx_description
1 polymer ?
#
loop_
_entity_poly.entity_id
_entity_poly.type
_entity_poly.pdbx_seq_one_letter_code
_entity_poly.pdbx_strand_id
1 'polypeptide(L)'
;MDINENQKAVPKSLRVTLNADMLWESNDLNERRQALRSKIAQMLGEEPTSPLRSRVIVGEAEAAPGRCITIEAIQAALKKCNFFNVYNKKNELQSQGTFDLDDNQESCDLFYPFIEHCFKYIRENCLEEWNKGDKEDGMLTINRGIHGVIRVIDDIVNMLVEKEMINPKTQEVEDMFGLISYYLKPLTTYISVLEAEQRKEIKKVFGGGGDIRFWRAYQKAIAEARPDFKPDGLDEYWLNEAKTFNDTTRIMIGEIENKIKTIISDNLEDYFGDAWLVKGLPRNIYTKAKKMADDRTYDLLFNNDDADDIKIWDFVPLSDYQAIVLNGKNWSTFFEDIMVRPEETKIAGGKEAKTQWILRLSAIKNKLSKESYSVPVDEYSYVKSIHDWIMDMLTL
;
A
#
# COMPACT_ATOMS: atom_id res chain seq x y z
N MET A 1 27.57 -45.50 -3.13
CA MET A 1 26.94 -45.30 -1.82
C MET A 1 26.56 -43.82 -1.74
N ASP A 2 25.32 -43.53 -2.05
CA ASP A 2 24.81 -42.16 -2.06
C ASP A 2 24.41 -41.79 -0.63
N ILE A 3 25.29 -41.06 0.06
CA ILE A 3 25.09 -40.58 1.44
C ILE A 3 24.37 -39.21 1.50
N ASN A 4 24.02 -38.63 0.37
CA ASN A 4 23.57 -37.23 0.31
C ASN A 4 22.07 -36.98 0.07
N GLU A 5 21.21 -37.99 0.01
CA GLU A 5 19.78 -37.77 -0.31
C GLU A 5 18.87 -37.46 0.90
N ASN A 6 19.37 -37.43 2.14
CA ASN A 6 18.54 -37.26 3.35
C ASN A 6 18.92 -36.06 4.25
N GLN A 7 19.77 -35.13 3.81
CA GLN A 7 20.00 -33.93 4.59
C GLN A 7 18.85 -32.95 4.35
N LYS A 8 17.81 -32.97 5.19
CA LYS A 8 16.86 -31.84 5.29
C LYS A 8 17.65 -30.58 5.64
N ALA A 9 17.52 -29.55 4.80
CA ALA A 9 18.12 -28.25 5.10
C ALA A 9 17.64 -27.77 6.48
N VAL A 10 18.58 -27.36 7.33
CA VAL A 10 18.26 -26.83 8.66
C VAL A 10 17.27 -25.67 8.50
N PRO A 11 16.11 -25.68 9.18
CA PRO A 11 15.14 -24.59 9.13
C PRO A 11 15.79 -23.24 9.38
N LYS A 12 15.34 -22.20 8.67
CA LYS A 12 15.91 -20.86 8.82
C LYS A 12 15.80 -20.35 10.25
N SER A 13 14.65 -20.56 10.89
CA SER A 13 14.39 -20.23 12.30
C SER A 13 15.41 -20.88 13.25
N LEU A 14 15.72 -22.17 13.06
CA LEU A 14 16.72 -22.86 13.85
C LEU A 14 18.13 -22.29 13.63
N ARG A 15 18.46 -21.90 12.39
CA ARG A 15 19.75 -21.22 12.13
C ARG A 15 19.85 -19.87 12.84
N VAL A 16 18.76 -19.12 12.92
CA VAL A 16 18.75 -17.83 13.64
C VAL A 16 19.02 -18.02 15.12
N THR A 17 18.40 -19.02 15.76
CA THR A 17 18.63 -19.31 17.18
C THR A 17 20.04 -19.83 17.45
N LEU A 18 20.54 -20.77 16.66
CA LEU A 18 21.92 -21.27 16.80
C LEU A 18 22.96 -20.18 16.56
N ASN A 19 22.75 -19.29 15.59
CA ASN A 19 23.64 -18.17 15.33
C ASN A 19 23.61 -17.15 16.48
N ALA A 20 22.50 -16.99 17.19
CA ALA A 20 22.45 -16.11 18.36
C ALA A 20 23.45 -16.55 19.42
N ASP A 21 23.48 -17.84 19.75
CA ASP A 21 24.41 -18.36 20.77
C ASP A 21 25.87 -18.31 20.30
N MET A 22 26.13 -18.63 19.02
CA MET A 22 27.49 -18.64 18.45
C MET A 22 28.11 -17.25 18.33
N LEU A 23 27.30 -16.24 18.05
CA LEU A 23 27.76 -14.87 17.77
C LEU A 23 27.64 -13.95 19.01
N TRP A 24 27.17 -14.48 20.14
CA TRP A 24 26.93 -13.70 21.36
C TRP A 24 28.18 -12.98 21.86
N GLU A 25 29.31 -13.66 21.83
CA GLU A 25 30.64 -13.18 22.26
C GLU A 25 31.60 -12.94 21.08
N SER A 26 31.06 -12.72 19.84
CA SER A 26 31.91 -12.46 18.69
C SER A 26 32.79 -11.22 18.89
N ASN A 27 34.01 -11.25 18.32
CA ASN A 27 34.88 -10.08 18.27
C ASN A 27 34.36 -8.99 17.29
N ASP A 28 33.50 -9.35 16.35
CA ASP A 28 32.81 -8.41 15.49
C ASP A 28 31.55 -7.87 16.22
N LEU A 29 31.56 -6.57 16.50
CA LEU A 29 30.48 -5.92 17.25
C LEU A 29 29.15 -5.94 16.50
N ASN A 30 29.14 -5.94 15.17
CA ASN A 30 27.90 -6.10 14.38
C ASN A 30 27.32 -7.51 14.52
N GLU A 31 28.17 -8.53 14.56
CA GLU A 31 27.73 -9.91 14.82
C GLU A 31 27.14 -10.05 16.23
N ARG A 32 27.78 -9.43 17.25
CA ARG A 32 27.24 -9.40 18.61
C ARG A 32 25.85 -8.75 18.64
N ARG A 33 25.66 -7.61 17.95
CA ARG A 33 24.35 -6.93 17.86
C ARG A 33 23.34 -7.72 17.03
N GLN A 34 23.79 -8.51 16.05
CA GLN A 34 22.92 -9.45 15.35
C GLN A 34 22.45 -10.56 16.30
N ALA A 35 23.35 -11.12 17.12
CA ALA A 35 23.02 -12.12 18.12
C ALA A 35 21.99 -11.58 19.14
N LEU A 36 22.18 -10.37 19.63
CA LEU A 36 21.25 -9.69 20.54
C LEU A 36 19.83 -9.57 19.94
N ARG A 37 19.72 -9.09 18.69
CA ARG A 37 18.43 -9.01 18.00
C ARG A 37 17.77 -10.39 17.81
N SER A 38 18.56 -11.40 17.53
CA SER A 38 18.09 -12.79 17.38
C SER A 38 17.58 -13.34 18.72
N LYS A 39 18.30 -13.08 19.81
CA LYS A 39 17.91 -13.49 21.17
C LYS A 39 16.59 -12.85 21.60
N ILE A 40 16.45 -11.54 21.38
CA ILE A 40 15.20 -10.82 21.69
C ILE A 40 14.02 -11.37 20.86
N ALA A 41 14.23 -11.63 19.55
CA ALA A 41 13.21 -12.21 18.70
C ALA A 41 12.80 -13.61 19.17
N GLN A 42 13.75 -14.42 19.65
CA GLN A 42 13.50 -15.72 20.25
C GLN A 42 12.70 -15.59 21.55
N MET A 43 13.12 -14.71 22.45
CA MET A 43 12.43 -14.48 23.74
C MET A 43 10.98 -14.02 23.52
N LEU A 44 10.71 -13.14 22.54
CA LEU A 44 9.35 -12.76 22.19
C LEU A 44 8.49 -13.93 21.73
N GLY A 45 9.09 -14.98 21.16
CA GLY A 45 8.39 -16.20 20.72
C GLY A 45 8.25 -17.27 21.82
N GLU A 46 9.14 -17.32 22.80
CA GLU A 46 9.26 -18.43 23.74
C GLU A 46 8.90 -18.10 25.18
N GLU A 47 9.18 -16.87 25.65
CA GLU A 47 8.96 -16.50 27.05
C GLU A 47 7.49 -16.61 27.46
N PRO A 48 7.21 -17.20 28.65
CA PRO A 48 5.83 -17.44 29.11
C PRO A 48 5.01 -16.15 29.24
N THR A 49 5.65 -15.04 29.53
CA THR A 49 5.03 -13.73 29.73
C THR A 49 4.80 -12.96 28.43
N SER A 50 5.47 -13.38 27.35
CA SER A 50 5.39 -12.71 26.06
C SER A 50 4.00 -12.85 25.41
N PRO A 51 3.37 -11.75 24.99
CA PRO A 51 2.12 -11.81 24.27
C PRO A 51 2.27 -12.45 22.88
N LEU A 52 3.47 -12.54 22.32
CA LEU A 52 3.77 -13.17 21.02
C LEU A 52 4.11 -14.65 21.10
N ARG A 53 4.17 -15.25 22.28
CA ARG A 53 4.64 -16.64 22.52
C ARG A 53 4.01 -17.68 21.59
N SER A 54 2.72 -17.64 21.36
CA SER A 54 2.03 -18.62 20.50
C SER A 54 1.89 -18.18 19.04
N ARG A 55 2.51 -17.08 18.66
CA ARG A 55 2.36 -16.46 17.36
C ARG A 55 3.62 -16.47 16.51
N VAL A 56 4.77 -16.65 17.16
CA VAL A 56 6.07 -16.68 16.48
C VAL A 56 6.48 -18.14 16.21
N ILE A 57 7.02 -18.36 15.01
CA ILE A 57 7.61 -19.64 14.58
C ILE A 57 9.06 -19.63 15.04
N VAL A 58 9.40 -20.44 16.04
CA VAL A 58 10.75 -20.55 16.62
C VAL A 58 11.26 -21.97 16.45
N GLY A 59 12.54 -22.13 16.14
CA GLY A 59 13.21 -23.41 16.03
C GLY A 59 12.62 -24.31 14.93
N GLU A 60 12.20 -25.51 15.29
CA GLU A 60 11.57 -26.48 14.40
C GLU A 60 10.04 -26.36 14.36
N ALA A 61 9.46 -25.37 15.05
CA ALA A 61 8.01 -25.17 15.07
C ALA A 61 7.48 -24.88 13.65
N GLU A 62 6.38 -25.54 13.31
CA GLU A 62 5.70 -25.32 12.04
C GLU A 62 4.72 -24.16 12.13
N ALA A 63 4.43 -23.56 10.98
CA ALA A 63 3.33 -22.61 10.85
C ALA A 63 2.00 -23.29 11.20
N ALA A 64 1.17 -22.61 11.98
CA ALA A 64 -0.15 -23.09 12.38
C ALA A 64 -1.11 -21.88 12.37
N PRO A 65 -2.43 -22.09 12.34
CA PRO A 65 -3.38 -21.00 12.42
C PRO A 65 -3.08 -20.08 13.60
N GLY A 66 -2.78 -18.80 13.30
CA GLY A 66 -2.37 -17.79 14.29
C GLY A 66 -0.89 -17.85 14.71
N ARG A 67 -0.10 -18.84 14.28
CA ARG A 67 1.36 -18.91 14.41
C ARG A 67 1.99 -18.65 13.04
N CYS A 68 2.05 -17.40 12.63
CA CYS A 68 2.43 -16.99 11.28
C CYS A 68 3.53 -15.90 11.25
N ILE A 69 4.01 -15.47 12.41
CA ILE A 69 5.13 -14.52 12.50
C ILE A 69 6.43 -15.33 12.51
N THR A 70 7.35 -14.99 11.61
CA THR A 70 8.66 -15.62 11.59
C THR A 70 9.65 -14.87 12.48
N ILE A 71 10.57 -15.57 13.11
CA ILE A 71 11.63 -14.95 13.93
C ILE A 71 12.48 -13.99 13.09
N GLU A 72 12.70 -14.32 11.81
CA GLU A 72 13.43 -13.48 10.87
C GLU A 72 12.73 -12.13 10.61
N ALA A 73 11.40 -12.09 10.60
CA ALA A 73 10.65 -10.86 10.42
C ALA A 73 10.85 -9.91 11.61
N ILE A 74 10.85 -10.43 12.83
CA ILE A 74 11.16 -9.65 14.04
C ILE A 74 12.61 -9.17 14.01
N GLN A 75 13.57 -10.05 13.71
CA GLN A 75 14.98 -9.71 13.59
C GLN A 75 15.23 -8.64 12.54
N ALA A 76 14.58 -8.76 11.37
CA ALA A 76 14.67 -7.77 10.29
C ALA A 76 14.10 -6.41 10.69
N ALA A 77 13.00 -6.38 11.44
CA ALA A 77 12.43 -5.16 12.00
C ALA A 77 13.41 -4.49 12.98
N LEU A 78 13.91 -5.24 13.97
CA LEU A 78 14.88 -4.75 14.95
C LEU A 78 16.18 -4.25 14.29
N LYS A 79 16.60 -4.86 13.18
CA LYS A 79 17.78 -4.39 12.42
C LYS A 79 17.55 -3.03 11.75
N LYS A 80 16.32 -2.65 11.48
CA LYS A 80 15.94 -1.36 10.86
C LYS A 80 15.72 -0.25 11.90
N CYS A 81 15.75 -0.58 13.15
CA CYS A 81 15.52 0.31 14.29
C CYS A 81 16.85 0.80 14.90
N ASN A 82 16.78 1.91 15.62
CA ASN A 82 17.89 2.52 16.33
C ASN A 82 17.97 2.08 17.80
N PHE A 83 17.42 0.92 18.14
CA PHE A 83 17.49 0.42 19.53
C PHE A 83 18.91 0.04 19.95
N PHE A 84 19.72 -0.49 19.02
CA PHE A 84 21.07 -1.01 19.29
C PHE A 84 22.11 -0.33 18.41
N ASN A 85 23.32 -0.24 18.95
CA ASN A 85 24.46 0.33 18.27
C ASN A 85 24.71 -0.27 16.89
N VAL A 86 25.15 0.55 15.96
CA VAL A 86 25.60 0.14 14.64
C VAL A 86 27.08 0.48 14.50
N TYR A 87 27.88 -0.49 14.07
CA TYR A 87 29.31 -0.34 13.88
C TYR A 87 29.68 -0.53 12.41
N ASN A 88 30.78 0.07 11.97
CA ASN A 88 31.36 -0.21 10.66
C ASN A 88 32.20 -1.52 10.69
N LYS A 89 32.76 -1.90 9.55
CA LYS A 89 33.60 -3.12 9.44
C LYS A 89 34.87 -3.10 10.29
N LYS A 90 35.22 -1.96 10.86
CA LYS A 90 36.39 -1.79 11.75
C LYS A 90 36.00 -1.73 13.23
N ASN A 91 34.75 -2.08 13.55
CA ASN A 91 34.17 -1.94 14.89
C ASN A 91 34.14 -0.49 15.41
N GLU A 92 34.12 0.53 14.53
CA GLU A 92 33.92 1.92 14.92
C GLU A 92 32.41 2.23 14.95
N LEU A 93 31.96 2.89 16.03
CA LEU A 93 30.54 3.25 16.22
C LEU A 93 30.08 4.21 15.11
N GLN A 94 29.00 3.86 14.42
CA GLN A 94 28.35 4.68 13.39
C GLN A 94 27.07 5.35 13.92
N SER A 95 26.30 4.63 14.72
CA SER A 95 25.07 5.11 15.33
C SER A 95 24.92 4.51 16.72
N GLN A 96 24.59 5.36 17.68
CA GLN A 96 24.34 4.95 19.06
C GLN A 96 22.88 4.53 19.22
N GLY A 97 22.67 3.31 19.74
CA GLY A 97 21.35 2.79 20.03
C GLY A 97 20.76 3.32 21.34
N THR A 98 19.44 3.48 21.34
CA THR A 98 18.71 4.04 22.50
C THR A 98 18.69 3.11 23.70
N PHE A 99 18.82 1.78 23.51
CA PHE A 99 18.82 0.76 24.56
C PHE A 99 20.14 -0.03 24.63
N ASP A 100 21.19 0.42 23.94
CA ASP A 100 22.47 -0.28 23.92
C ASP A 100 23.38 0.18 25.07
N LEU A 101 23.82 -0.76 25.90
CA LEU A 101 24.74 -0.56 27.01
C LEU A 101 26.15 -1.12 26.74
N ASP A 102 26.48 -1.35 25.45
CA ASP A 102 27.72 -1.98 24.96
C ASP A 102 27.92 -3.45 25.39
N ASP A 103 27.12 -3.97 26.27
CA ASP A 103 27.00 -5.38 26.64
C ASP A 103 25.70 -6.00 26.13
N ASN A 104 25.76 -7.22 25.62
CA ASN A 104 24.59 -7.89 25.06
C ASN A 104 23.57 -8.28 26.13
N GLN A 105 24.05 -8.78 27.30
CA GLN A 105 23.12 -9.21 28.34
C GLN A 105 22.45 -8.01 29.00
N GLU A 106 23.21 -6.97 29.35
CA GLU A 106 22.66 -5.76 29.94
C GLU A 106 21.69 -5.06 28.98
N SER A 107 22.02 -4.98 27.69
CA SER A 107 21.14 -4.40 26.67
C SER A 107 19.87 -5.26 26.45
N CYS A 108 19.97 -6.58 26.55
CA CYS A 108 18.83 -7.49 26.49
C CYS A 108 17.91 -7.30 27.69
N ASP A 109 18.46 -7.28 28.88
CA ASP A 109 17.73 -7.13 30.15
C ASP A 109 17.03 -5.77 30.24
N LEU A 110 17.61 -4.74 29.62
CA LEU A 110 17.02 -3.41 29.51
C LEU A 110 15.89 -3.36 28.45
N PHE A 111 16.11 -3.90 27.26
CA PHE A 111 15.20 -3.73 26.13
C PHE A 111 14.02 -4.70 26.14
N TYR A 112 14.24 -5.97 26.55
CA TYR A 112 13.19 -6.98 26.46
C TYR A 112 11.93 -6.65 27.28
N PRO A 113 12.01 -6.22 28.55
CA PRO A 113 10.84 -5.80 29.32
C PRO A 113 10.08 -4.64 28.66
N PHE A 114 10.80 -3.69 28.07
CA PHE A 114 10.19 -2.55 27.36
C PHE A 114 9.37 -2.98 26.16
N ILE A 115 9.95 -3.77 25.24
CA ILE A 115 9.25 -4.20 24.02
C ILE A 115 8.10 -5.16 24.34
N GLU A 116 8.27 -6.02 25.34
CA GLU A 116 7.21 -6.89 25.85
C GLU A 116 6.03 -6.07 26.39
N HIS A 117 6.30 -5.01 27.15
CA HIS A 117 5.28 -4.09 27.68
C HIS A 117 4.51 -3.38 26.55
N CYS A 118 5.21 -2.93 25.51
CA CYS A 118 4.58 -2.36 24.33
C CYS A 118 3.62 -3.36 23.65
N PHE A 119 4.04 -4.60 23.47
CA PHE A 119 3.19 -5.63 22.87
C PHE A 119 2.01 -6.04 23.77
N LYS A 120 2.18 -6.06 25.10
CA LYS A 120 1.08 -6.26 26.04
C LYS A 120 0.01 -5.18 25.88
N TYR A 121 0.42 -3.92 25.85
CA TYR A 121 -0.48 -2.79 25.66
C TYR A 121 -1.25 -2.90 24.33
N ILE A 122 -0.53 -3.19 23.22
CA ILE A 122 -1.17 -3.32 21.90
C ILE A 122 -2.17 -4.48 21.90
N ARG A 123 -1.82 -5.64 22.47
CA ARG A 123 -2.73 -6.79 22.57
C ARG A 123 -3.99 -6.44 23.33
N GLU A 124 -3.87 -5.77 24.47
CA GLU A 124 -5.00 -5.40 25.32
C GLU A 124 -5.94 -4.39 24.65
N ASN A 125 -5.41 -3.49 23.83
CA ASN A 125 -6.18 -2.46 23.13
C ASN A 125 -6.63 -2.84 21.73
N CYS A 126 -6.19 -4.00 21.19
CA CYS A 126 -6.55 -4.52 19.87
C CYS A 126 -6.84 -6.02 19.90
N LEU A 127 -7.51 -6.52 20.94
CA LEU A 127 -7.62 -7.97 21.21
C LEU A 127 -8.28 -8.74 20.05
N GLU A 128 -9.31 -8.18 19.43
CA GLU A 128 -9.98 -8.80 18.30
C GLU A 128 -9.01 -8.95 17.11
N GLU A 129 -8.36 -7.88 16.72
CA GLU A 129 -7.39 -7.89 15.62
C GLU A 129 -6.15 -8.74 15.92
N TRP A 130 -5.70 -8.69 17.18
CA TRP A 130 -4.61 -9.55 17.66
C TRP A 130 -4.90 -11.03 17.45
N ASN A 131 -6.16 -11.44 17.65
CA ASN A 131 -6.58 -12.84 17.54
C ASN A 131 -6.82 -13.32 16.11
N LYS A 132 -7.00 -12.42 15.14
CA LYS A 132 -7.15 -12.79 13.72
C LYS A 132 -5.90 -13.49 13.16
N GLY A 133 -4.72 -13.05 13.52
CA GLY A 133 -3.48 -13.57 12.94
C GLY A 133 -3.45 -13.35 11.44
N ASP A 134 -3.26 -14.43 10.68
CA ASP A 134 -3.28 -14.48 9.21
C ASP A 134 -4.67 -14.75 8.62
N LYS A 135 -5.71 -14.90 9.45
CA LYS A 135 -7.09 -15.16 9.05
C LYS A 135 -7.87 -13.85 8.87
N GLU A 136 -8.98 -13.94 8.12
CA GLU A 136 -10.01 -12.89 8.04
C GLU A 136 -9.46 -11.47 7.80
N ASP A 137 -8.49 -11.35 6.92
CA ASP A 137 -7.82 -10.06 6.64
C ASP A 137 -7.06 -9.46 7.84
N GLY A 138 -6.69 -10.26 8.84
CA GLY A 138 -5.86 -9.84 9.96
C GLY A 138 -4.58 -9.14 9.49
N MET A 139 -4.18 -8.07 10.18
CA MET A 139 -3.05 -7.22 9.79
C MET A 139 -1.96 -7.14 10.86
N LEU A 140 -2.36 -7.22 12.13
CA LEU A 140 -1.47 -6.88 13.24
C LEU A 140 -0.46 -7.98 13.52
N THR A 141 -0.91 -9.21 13.74
CA THR A 141 -0.08 -10.34 14.13
C THR A 141 0.37 -11.20 12.94
N ILE A 142 0.81 -10.54 11.87
CA ILE A 142 1.49 -11.11 10.71
C ILE A 142 2.88 -10.48 10.58
N ASN A 143 3.76 -11.04 9.76
CA ASN A 143 5.14 -10.55 9.58
C ASN A 143 5.21 -9.04 9.34
N ARG A 144 4.44 -8.52 8.40
CA ARG A 144 4.44 -7.09 8.04
C ARG A 144 3.85 -6.21 9.13
N GLY A 145 2.78 -6.69 9.80
CA GLY A 145 2.15 -5.97 10.90
C GLY A 145 3.11 -5.78 12.07
N ILE A 146 3.74 -6.86 12.54
CA ILE A 146 4.74 -6.81 13.62
C ILE A 146 5.97 -6.00 13.22
N HIS A 147 6.44 -6.13 11.98
CA HIS A 147 7.53 -5.32 11.46
C HIS A 147 7.21 -3.82 11.54
N GLY A 148 6.01 -3.43 11.11
CA GLY A 148 5.54 -2.04 11.17
C GLY A 148 5.39 -1.53 12.61
N VAL A 149 4.87 -2.36 13.53
CA VAL A 149 4.73 -2.03 14.95
C VAL A 149 6.10 -1.76 15.61
N ILE A 150 7.06 -2.67 15.42
CA ILE A 150 8.41 -2.52 16.00
C ILE A 150 9.06 -1.22 15.52
N ARG A 151 8.94 -0.90 14.22
CA ARG A 151 9.51 0.32 13.66
C ARG A 151 8.84 1.59 14.16
N VAL A 152 7.52 1.58 14.32
CA VAL A 152 6.79 2.73 14.88
C VAL A 152 7.11 2.96 16.34
N ILE A 153 7.33 1.89 17.13
CA ILE A 153 7.82 2.01 18.51
C ILE A 153 9.19 2.69 18.53
N ASP A 154 10.08 2.31 17.61
CA ASP A 154 11.39 2.94 17.45
C ASP A 154 11.28 4.44 17.13
N ASP A 155 10.41 4.81 16.18
CA ASP A 155 10.17 6.22 15.82
C ASP A 155 9.68 7.04 17.03
N ILE A 156 8.78 6.47 17.84
CA ILE A 156 8.26 7.11 19.04
C ILE A 156 9.39 7.30 20.06
N VAL A 157 10.18 6.25 20.31
CA VAL A 157 11.30 6.30 21.26
C VAL A 157 12.33 7.33 20.82
N ASN A 158 12.77 7.29 19.56
CA ASN A 158 13.76 8.23 19.04
C ASN A 158 13.29 9.67 19.19
N MET A 159 12.03 9.98 18.82
CA MET A 159 11.47 11.31 19.01
C MET A 159 11.45 11.75 20.47
N LEU A 160 11.07 10.87 21.40
CA LEU A 160 11.02 11.21 22.83
C LEU A 160 12.41 11.38 23.43
N VAL A 161 13.40 10.61 22.98
CA VAL A 161 14.81 10.75 23.38
C VAL A 161 15.40 12.04 22.83
N GLU A 162 15.17 12.36 21.56
CA GLU A 162 15.61 13.62 20.95
C GLU A 162 15.01 14.87 21.63
N LYS A 163 13.77 14.76 22.11
CA LYS A 163 13.12 15.81 22.90
C LYS A 163 13.52 15.82 24.38
N GLU A 164 14.44 14.94 24.79
CA GLU A 164 14.87 14.76 26.19
C GLU A 164 13.72 14.44 27.17
N MET A 165 12.62 13.85 26.65
CA MET A 165 11.44 13.49 27.45
C MET A 165 11.59 12.14 28.14
N ILE A 166 12.40 11.22 27.57
CA ILE A 166 12.74 9.93 28.14
C ILE A 166 14.24 9.64 27.98
N ASN A 167 14.75 8.81 28.87
CA ASN A 167 16.10 8.23 28.76
C ASN A 167 16.04 6.73 29.03
N PRO A 168 15.93 5.89 28.00
CA PRO A 168 15.78 4.44 28.17
C PRO A 168 16.91 3.77 28.95
N LYS A 169 18.12 4.38 28.99
CA LYS A 169 19.29 3.80 29.67
C LYS A 169 19.30 4.02 31.20
N THR A 170 18.43 4.90 31.69
CA THR A 170 18.45 5.31 33.12
C THR A 170 17.08 5.32 33.79
N GLN A 171 16.01 5.17 33.01
CA GLN A 171 14.63 5.16 33.49
C GLN A 171 14.03 3.76 33.43
N GLU A 172 13.20 3.43 34.43
CA GLU A 172 12.40 2.22 34.41
C GLU A 172 11.33 2.27 33.32
N VAL A 173 10.90 1.09 32.86
CA VAL A 173 9.90 0.97 31.79
C VAL A 173 8.59 1.68 32.17
N GLU A 174 8.15 1.51 33.39
CA GLU A 174 6.91 2.09 33.93
C GLU A 174 6.90 3.61 33.87
N ASP A 175 8.05 4.25 34.14
CA ASP A 175 8.20 5.71 34.13
C ASP A 175 8.09 6.29 32.72
N MET A 176 8.63 5.57 31.73
CA MET A 176 8.59 5.97 30.31
C MET A 176 7.25 5.65 29.64
N PHE A 177 6.60 4.59 30.08
CA PHE A 177 5.49 3.98 29.36
C PHE A 177 4.26 4.88 29.26
N GLY A 178 4.05 5.78 30.20
CA GLY A 178 2.98 6.78 30.13
C GLY A 178 3.06 7.62 28.85
N LEU A 179 4.25 8.07 28.48
CA LEU A 179 4.50 8.80 27.22
C LEU A 179 4.41 7.89 26.00
N ILE A 180 5.02 6.70 26.06
CA ILE A 180 4.97 5.75 24.95
C ILE A 180 3.51 5.36 24.60
N SER A 181 2.71 5.03 25.60
CA SER A 181 1.30 4.65 25.42
C SER A 181 0.43 5.79 24.87
N TYR A 182 0.78 7.06 25.20
CA TYR A 182 0.10 8.22 24.63
C TYR A 182 0.21 8.26 23.09
N TYR A 183 1.36 7.90 22.52
CA TYR A 183 1.56 7.80 21.07
C TYR A 183 1.11 6.46 20.49
N LEU A 184 1.11 5.37 21.25
CA LEU A 184 0.58 4.07 20.79
C LEU A 184 -0.96 4.03 20.71
N LYS A 185 -1.65 4.82 21.51
CA LYS A 185 -3.13 4.84 21.55
C LYS A 185 -3.78 5.14 20.19
N PRO A 186 -3.36 6.15 19.41
CA PRO A 186 -3.89 6.35 18.06
C PRO A 186 -3.68 5.16 17.13
N LEU A 187 -2.53 4.49 17.22
CA LEU A 187 -2.24 3.30 16.43
C LEU A 187 -3.23 2.17 16.76
N THR A 188 -3.44 1.88 18.04
CA THR A 188 -4.39 0.82 18.46
C THR A 188 -5.81 1.16 18.05
N THR A 189 -6.22 2.43 18.16
CA THR A 189 -7.52 2.89 17.68
C THR A 189 -7.65 2.70 16.17
N TYR A 190 -6.68 3.14 15.39
CA TYR A 190 -6.65 2.99 13.92
C TYR A 190 -6.81 1.52 13.50
N ILE A 191 -5.99 0.63 14.06
CA ILE A 191 -6.03 -0.80 13.73
C ILE A 191 -7.41 -1.42 14.04
N SER A 192 -8.04 -1.02 15.14
CA SER A 192 -9.32 -1.56 15.58
C SER A 192 -10.50 -1.14 14.69
N VAL A 193 -10.43 0.03 14.04
CA VAL A 193 -11.55 0.58 13.23
C VAL A 193 -11.34 0.40 11.73
N LEU A 194 -10.21 -0.16 11.27
CA LEU A 194 -9.95 -0.39 9.86
C LEU A 194 -11.00 -1.29 9.22
N GLU A 195 -11.60 -0.81 8.15
CA GLU A 195 -12.53 -1.58 7.34
C GLU A 195 -11.81 -2.57 6.40
N ALA A 196 -12.54 -3.59 5.93
CA ALA A 196 -11.99 -4.66 5.10
C ALA A 196 -11.29 -4.15 3.84
N GLU A 197 -11.85 -3.14 3.16
CA GLU A 197 -11.25 -2.56 1.96
C GLU A 197 -9.94 -1.81 2.27
N GLN A 198 -9.88 -1.06 3.36
CA GLN A 198 -8.66 -0.37 3.78
C GLN A 198 -7.55 -1.37 4.12
N ARG A 199 -7.90 -2.50 4.77
CA ARG A 199 -6.97 -3.60 5.06
C ARG A 199 -6.41 -4.22 3.80
N LYS A 200 -7.26 -4.50 2.80
CA LYS A 200 -6.85 -5.02 1.50
C LYS A 200 -5.87 -4.06 0.81
N GLU A 201 -6.14 -2.75 0.83
CA GLU A 201 -5.28 -1.75 0.22
C GLU A 201 -3.87 -1.71 0.85
N ILE A 202 -3.78 -1.78 2.18
CA ILE A 202 -2.47 -1.82 2.85
C ILE A 202 -1.71 -3.11 2.51
N LYS A 203 -2.44 -4.24 2.36
CA LYS A 203 -1.88 -5.56 2.05
C LYS A 203 -1.49 -5.76 0.58
N LYS A 204 -2.02 -4.98 -0.36
CA LYS A 204 -1.83 -5.17 -1.82
C LYS A 204 -0.38 -5.06 -2.30
N VAL A 205 0.49 -4.40 -1.56
CA VAL A 205 1.89 -4.24 -1.95
C VAL A 205 2.67 -5.49 -1.59
N PHE A 206 3.24 -6.15 -2.60
CA PHE A 206 4.05 -7.36 -2.44
C PHE A 206 5.55 -7.04 -2.42
N GLY A 207 6.34 -7.93 -1.80
CA GLY A 207 7.79 -7.77 -1.68
C GLY A 207 8.21 -6.77 -0.59
N GLY A 208 9.43 -6.25 -0.67
CA GLY A 208 10.04 -5.37 0.36
C GLY A 208 9.30 -4.04 0.57
N GLY A 209 8.51 -3.59 -0.40
CA GLY A 209 7.67 -2.40 -0.26
C GLY A 209 6.49 -2.58 0.71
N GLY A 210 6.04 -3.83 0.93
CA GLY A 210 4.92 -4.13 1.84
C GLY A 210 5.21 -3.79 3.29
N ASP A 211 6.42 -4.05 3.77
CA ASP A 211 6.83 -3.74 5.14
C ASP A 211 6.87 -2.22 5.38
N ILE A 212 7.36 -1.47 4.39
CA ILE A 212 7.40 0.00 4.43
C ILE A 212 5.97 0.55 4.47
N ARG A 213 5.06 0.02 3.69
CA ARG A 213 3.67 0.50 3.63
C ARG A 213 2.94 0.34 4.97
N PHE A 214 3.10 -0.81 5.66
CA PHE A 214 2.54 -1.01 6.99
C PHE A 214 3.10 0.01 7.99
N TRP A 215 4.41 0.16 8.04
CA TRP A 215 5.07 1.11 8.91
C TRP A 215 4.61 2.55 8.66
N ARG A 216 4.59 2.99 7.38
CA ARG A 216 4.15 4.36 7.02
C ARG A 216 2.65 4.59 7.30
N ALA A 217 1.79 3.57 7.14
CA ALA A 217 0.39 3.66 7.54
C ALA A 217 0.23 3.85 9.06
N TYR A 218 1.03 3.14 9.85
CA TYR A 218 1.03 3.27 11.31
C TYR A 218 1.58 4.62 11.76
N GLN A 219 2.66 5.12 11.15
CA GLN A 219 3.17 6.47 11.40
C GLN A 219 2.10 7.53 11.10
N LYS A 220 1.41 7.42 9.96
CA LYS A 220 0.37 8.36 9.55
C LYS A 220 -0.77 8.40 10.56
N ALA A 221 -1.26 7.26 11.02
CA ALA A 221 -2.33 7.18 12.02
C ALA A 221 -1.95 7.88 13.34
N ILE A 222 -0.68 7.81 13.74
CA ILE A 222 -0.19 8.52 14.93
C ILE A 222 -0.06 10.02 14.63
N ALA A 223 0.55 10.40 13.52
CA ALA A 223 0.78 11.81 13.15
C ALA A 223 -0.52 12.61 13.01
N GLU A 224 -1.57 11.99 12.46
CA GLU A 224 -2.91 12.61 12.34
C GLU A 224 -3.54 12.91 13.72
N ALA A 225 -3.29 12.07 14.73
CA ALA A 225 -3.81 12.26 16.07
C ALA A 225 -2.84 13.01 16.99
N ARG A 226 -1.56 13.08 16.65
CA ARG A 226 -0.47 13.69 17.42
C ARG A 226 0.41 14.54 16.50
N PRO A 227 0.08 15.81 16.27
CA PRO A 227 0.78 16.68 15.31
C PRO A 227 2.26 16.94 15.64
N ASP A 228 2.68 16.66 16.86
CA ASP A 228 4.07 16.76 17.29
C ASP A 228 4.91 15.49 16.96
N PHE A 229 4.28 14.41 16.53
CA PHE A 229 4.92 13.22 15.98
C PHE A 229 5.11 13.42 14.46
N LYS A 230 6.33 13.76 14.08
CA LYS A 230 6.72 14.07 12.68
C LYS A 230 7.90 13.20 12.24
N PRO A 231 7.68 11.92 11.98
CA PRO A 231 8.76 11.04 11.54
C PRO A 231 9.25 11.43 10.14
N ASP A 232 10.58 11.37 9.96
CA ASP A 232 11.24 11.74 8.72
C ASP A 232 10.69 11.00 7.48
N GLY A 233 10.51 11.73 6.39
CA GLY A 233 10.08 11.19 5.10
C GLY A 233 8.64 10.66 5.07
N LEU A 234 7.80 10.91 6.09
CA LEU A 234 6.40 10.48 6.10
C LEU A 234 5.60 11.20 5.01
N ASP A 235 5.66 12.53 4.99
CA ASP A 235 4.92 13.35 4.03
C ASP A 235 5.41 13.08 2.60
N GLU A 236 6.72 12.94 2.41
CA GLU A 236 7.31 12.62 1.11
C GLU A 236 6.85 11.26 0.59
N TYR A 237 6.80 10.24 1.46
CA TYR A 237 6.31 8.92 1.08
C TYR A 237 4.86 8.98 0.55
N TRP A 238 3.95 9.63 1.29
CA TRP A 238 2.55 9.71 0.87
C TRP A 238 2.34 10.61 -0.34
N LEU A 239 3.16 11.65 -0.52
CA LEU A 239 3.14 12.48 -1.72
C LEU A 239 3.57 11.66 -2.96
N ASN A 240 4.60 10.83 -2.85
CA ASN A 240 5.06 9.98 -3.93
C ASN A 240 4.05 8.87 -4.25
N GLU A 241 3.41 8.27 -3.23
CA GLU A 241 2.30 7.32 -3.42
C GLU A 241 1.14 7.98 -4.19
N ALA A 242 0.74 9.19 -3.78
CA ALA A 242 -0.32 9.94 -4.45
C ALA A 242 0.01 10.27 -5.91
N LYS A 243 1.25 10.65 -6.22
CA LYS A 243 1.71 10.88 -7.60
C LYS A 243 1.62 9.60 -8.43
N THR A 244 2.07 8.47 -7.87
CA THR A 244 2.01 7.17 -8.54
C THR A 244 0.56 6.78 -8.86
N PHE A 245 -0.38 7.01 -7.95
CA PHE A 245 -1.81 6.77 -8.22
C PHE A 245 -2.35 7.70 -9.30
N ASN A 246 -2.00 8.98 -9.29
CA ASN A 246 -2.42 9.93 -10.32
C ASN A 246 -1.94 9.49 -11.71
N ASP A 247 -0.67 9.12 -11.86
CA ASP A 247 -0.09 8.74 -13.15
C ASP A 247 -0.66 7.42 -13.65
N THR A 248 -0.78 6.42 -12.78
CA THR A 248 -1.40 5.13 -13.14
C THR A 248 -2.87 5.31 -13.53
N THR A 249 -3.63 6.13 -12.78
CA THR A 249 -5.04 6.42 -13.10
C THR A 249 -5.18 7.15 -14.42
N ARG A 250 -4.27 8.09 -14.72
CA ARG A 250 -4.26 8.83 -16.00
C ARG A 250 -4.02 7.88 -17.18
N ILE A 251 -3.07 6.95 -17.04
CA ILE A 251 -2.78 5.93 -18.05
C ILE A 251 -4.00 5.05 -18.28
N MET A 252 -4.57 4.47 -17.22
CA MET A 252 -5.76 3.61 -17.32
C MET A 252 -6.95 4.33 -17.98
N ILE A 253 -7.24 5.58 -17.60
CA ILE A 253 -8.32 6.35 -18.23
C ILE A 253 -8.03 6.60 -19.71
N GLY A 254 -6.78 6.87 -20.10
CA GLY A 254 -6.38 7.03 -21.50
C GLY A 254 -6.60 5.76 -22.31
N GLU A 255 -6.24 4.60 -21.76
CA GLU A 255 -6.45 3.29 -22.38
C GLU A 255 -7.94 2.96 -22.53
N ILE A 256 -8.74 3.19 -21.47
CA ILE A 256 -10.20 3.06 -21.51
C ILE A 256 -10.81 3.96 -22.58
N GLU A 257 -10.44 5.25 -22.59
CA GLU A 257 -10.96 6.23 -23.55
C GLU A 257 -10.66 5.84 -25.00
N ASN A 258 -9.42 5.46 -25.29
CA ASN A 258 -9.02 5.00 -26.62
C ASN A 258 -9.84 3.78 -27.03
N LYS A 259 -10.06 2.85 -26.10
CA LYS A 259 -10.82 1.63 -26.39
C LYS A 259 -12.30 1.90 -26.67
N ILE A 260 -12.94 2.71 -25.81
CA ILE A 260 -14.34 3.12 -26.04
C ILE A 260 -14.43 3.88 -27.35
N LYS A 261 -13.48 4.75 -27.65
CA LYS A 261 -13.41 5.52 -28.88
C LYS A 261 -13.41 4.60 -30.11
N THR A 262 -12.60 3.55 -30.08
CA THR A 262 -12.54 2.53 -31.15
C THR A 262 -13.86 1.77 -31.25
N ILE A 263 -14.41 1.26 -30.13
CA ILE A 263 -15.68 0.52 -30.14
C ILE A 263 -16.81 1.37 -30.73
N ILE A 264 -16.89 2.65 -30.37
CA ILE A 264 -17.94 3.53 -30.90
C ILE A 264 -17.75 3.77 -32.41
N SER A 265 -16.52 4.14 -32.83
CA SER A 265 -16.28 4.40 -34.28
C SER A 265 -16.54 3.19 -35.13
N ASP A 266 -16.00 2.03 -34.77
CA ASP A 266 -16.11 0.81 -35.57
C ASP A 266 -17.58 0.40 -35.75
N ASN A 267 -18.38 0.35 -34.68
CA ASN A 267 -19.79 -0.01 -34.77
C ASN A 267 -20.62 0.99 -35.59
N LEU A 268 -20.33 2.30 -35.46
CA LEU A 268 -21.06 3.30 -36.23
C LEU A 268 -20.62 3.37 -37.69
N GLU A 269 -19.34 3.20 -37.98
CA GLU A 269 -18.79 3.20 -39.33
C GLU A 269 -19.24 1.95 -40.12
N ASP A 270 -19.23 0.77 -39.52
CA ASP A 270 -19.71 -0.47 -40.11
C ASP A 270 -21.18 -0.35 -40.52
N TYR A 271 -21.99 0.36 -39.74
CA TYR A 271 -23.44 0.46 -40.03
C TYR A 271 -23.81 1.63 -40.94
N PHE A 272 -23.18 2.81 -40.75
CA PHE A 272 -23.55 4.03 -41.49
C PHE A 272 -22.57 4.37 -42.63
N GLY A 273 -21.46 3.64 -42.77
CA GLY A 273 -20.42 3.90 -43.76
C GLY A 273 -19.84 5.33 -43.57
N ASP A 274 -19.42 5.97 -44.63
CA ASP A 274 -18.81 7.31 -44.63
C ASP A 274 -19.65 8.40 -43.94
N ALA A 275 -20.96 8.17 -43.78
CA ALA A 275 -21.85 9.12 -43.12
C ALA A 275 -21.97 8.95 -41.59
N TRP A 276 -21.17 8.08 -40.98
CA TRP A 276 -21.30 7.69 -39.57
C TRP A 276 -21.20 8.85 -38.58
N LEU A 277 -20.32 9.81 -38.82
CA LEU A 277 -20.20 11.01 -37.99
C LEU A 277 -21.50 11.85 -37.97
N VAL A 278 -22.19 11.96 -39.11
CA VAL A 278 -23.40 12.78 -39.20
C VAL A 278 -24.64 12.02 -38.71
N LYS A 279 -24.71 10.69 -38.93
CA LYS A 279 -25.86 9.86 -38.57
C LYS A 279 -25.78 9.26 -37.18
N GLY A 280 -24.57 8.94 -36.72
CA GLY A 280 -24.33 8.28 -35.44
C GLY A 280 -24.20 9.24 -34.28
N LEU A 281 -23.69 10.45 -34.49
CA LEU A 281 -23.51 11.42 -33.45
C LEU A 281 -24.72 12.35 -33.24
N PRO A 282 -25.00 12.78 -31.99
CA PRO A 282 -25.90 13.92 -31.75
C PRO A 282 -25.41 15.17 -32.48
N ARG A 283 -26.35 15.91 -33.09
CA ARG A 283 -26.04 17.07 -33.93
C ARG A 283 -25.16 18.11 -33.21
N ASN A 284 -25.44 18.40 -31.94
CA ASN A 284 -24.68 19.36 -31.15
C ASN A 284 -23.22 18.89 -30.93
N ILE A 285 -22.98 17.60 -30.69
CA ILE A 285 -21.63 17.02 -30.52
C ILE A 285 -20.87 17.10 -31.85
N TYR A 286 -21.48 16.66 -32.94
CA TYR A 286 -20.89 16.75 -34.28
C TYR A 286 -20.50 18.17 -34.63
N THR A 287 -21.41 19.16 -34.43
CA THR A 287 -21.17 20.55 -34.78
C THR A 287 -20.03 21.17 -33.96
N LYS A 288 -19.97 20.81 -32.64
CA LYS A 288 -18.91 21.28 -31.76
C LYS A 288 -17.55 20.69 -32.16
N ALA A 289 -17.48 19.37 -32.36
CA ALA A 289 -16.24 18.68 -32.74
C ALA A 289 -15.75 19.16 -34.11
N LYS A 290 -16.66 19.33 -35.08
CA LYS A 290 -16.33 19.86 -36.41
C LYS A 290 -15.73 21.27 -36.31
N LYS A 291 -16.35 22.16 -35.55
CA LYS A 291 -15.80 23.50 -35.34
C LYS A 291 -14.39 23.47 -34.77
N MET A 292 -14.16 22.63 -33.76
CA MET A 292 -12.82 22.52 -33.14
C MET A 292 -11.79 21.95 -34.13
N ALA A 293 -12.18 20.99 -34.98
CA ALA A 293 -11.33 20.46 -36.03
C ALA A 293 -11.01 21.53 -37.09
N ASP A 294 -12.03 22.28 -37.54
CA ASP A 294 -11.86 23.36 -38.50
C ASP A 294 -10.95 24.46 -37.96
N ASP A 295 -11.14 24.91 -36.68
CA ASP A 295 -10.30 25.90 -36.00
C ASP A 295 -8.84 25.40 -35.93
N ARG A 296 -8.62 24.12 -35.55
CA ARG A 296 -7.27 23.51 -35.48
C ARG A 296 -6.60 23.43 -36.85
N THR A 297 -7.35 23.04 -37.88
CA THR A 297 -6.87 23.02 -39.27
C THR A 297 -6.42 24.42 -39.70
N TYR A 298 -7.22 25.43 -39.40
CA TYR A 298 -6.85 26.82 -39.70
C TYR A 298 -5.56 27.24 -39.02
N ASP A 299 -5.38 26.95 -37.71
CA ASP A 299 -4.19 27.31 -36.96
C ASP A 299 -2.92 26.63 -37.51
N LEU A 300 -3.01 25.34 -37.90
CA LEU A 300 -1.87 24.62 -38.50
C LEU A 300 -1.48 25.24 -39.85
N LEU A 301 -2.45 25.46 -40.74
CA LEU A 301 -2.20 26.06 -42.05
C LEU A 301 -1.66 27.51 -41.92
N PHE A 302 -2.13 28.30 -40.95
CA PHE A 302 -1.61 29.61 -40.65
C PHE A 302 -0.13 29.61 -40.25
N ASN A 303 0.29 28.57 -39.52
CA ASN A 303 1.69 28.36 -39.10
C ASN A 303 2.54 27.62 -40.13
N ASN A 304 2.03 27.31 -41.31
CA ASN A 304 2.65 26.48 -42.36
C ASN A 304 2.96 25.07 -41.93
N ASP A 305 2.19 24.51 -40.99
CA ASP A 305 2.24 23.11 -40.58
C ASP A 305 1.25 22.27 -41.40
N ASP A 306 1.52 20.95 -41.45
CA ASP A 306 0.66 20.00 -42.16
C ASP A 306 -0.65 19.77 -41.37
N ALA A 307 -1.79 19.81 -42.05
CA ALA A 307 -3.12 19.63 -41.50
C ALA A 307 -3.87 18.41 -42.05
N ASP A 308 -3.21 17.54 -42.81
CA ASP A 308 -3.86 16.42 -43.52
C ASP A 308 -4.45 15.33 -42.60
N ASP A 309 -3.95 15.25 -41.36
CA ASP A 309 -4.37 14.21 -40.39
C ASP A 309 -5.47 14.65 -39.40
N ILE A 310 -6.09 15.82 -39.56
CA ILE A 310 -7.11 16.32 -38.64
C ILE A 310 -8.45 15.59 -38.84
N LYS A 311 -8.85 14.77 -37.86
CA LYS A 311 -10.14 14.06 -37.88
C LYS A 311 -11.12 14.66 -36.88
N ILE A 312 -12.36 14.92 -37.31
CA ILE A 312 -13.44 15.45 -36.45
C ILE A 312 -13.60 14.59 -35.18
N TRP A 313 -13.46 13.25 -35.31
CA TRP A 313 -13.60 12.31 -34.20
C TRP A 313 -12.59 12.52 -33.07
N ASP A 314 -11.43 13.07 -33.36
CA ASP A 314 -10.41 13.35 -32.35
C ASP A 314 -10.76 14.49 -31.39
N PHE A 315 -11.74 15.32 -31.77
CA PHE A 315 -12.24 16.43 -30.95
C PHE A 315 -13.49 16.07 -30.14
N VAL A 316 -13.91 14.82 -30.12
CA VAL A 316 -15.01 14.35 -29.26
C VAL A 316 -14.46 13.89 -27.92
N PRO A 317 -14.74 14.59 -26.80
CA PRO A 317 -14.23 14.23 -25.50
C PRO A 317 -15.00 13.05 -24.88
N LEU A 318 -14.37 12.38 -23.92
CA LEU A 318 -14.96 11.27 -23.15
C LEU A 318 -16.33 11.63 -22.53
N SER A 319 -16.52 12.90 -22.12
CA SER A 319 -17.78 13.40 -21.56
C SER A 319 -18.98 13.24 -22.50
N ASP A 320 -18.73 13.22 -23.80
CA ASP A 320 -19.79 13.17 -24.82
C ASP A 320 -20.10 11.73 -25.27
N TYR A 321 -19.29 10.73 -24.88
CA TYR A 321 -19.46 9.32 -25.34
C TYR A 321 -20.78 8.71 -24.83
N GLN A 322 -21.21 8.98 -23.60
CA GLN A 322 -22.50 8.52 -23.13
C GLN A 322 -23.65 9.00 -24.03
N ALA A 323 -23.66 10.27 -24.39
CA ALA A 323 -24.69 10.84 -25.24
C ALA A 323 -24.68 10.23 -26.66
N ILE A 324 -23.52 9.88 -27.19
CA ILE A 324 -23.39 9.18 -28.49
C ILE A 324 -23.92 7.75 -28.39
N VAL A 325 -23.52 7.02 -27.39
CA VAL A 325 -23.98 5.64 -27.12
C VAL A 325 -25.49 5.59 -26.98
N LEU A 326 -26.10 6.58 -26.33
CA LEU A 326 -27.54 6.68 -26.09
C LEU A 326 -28.33 7.33 -27.24
N ASN A 327 -27.67 7.84 -28.30
CA ASN A 327 -28.29 8.60 -29.38
C ASN A 327 -29.20 7.72 -30.25
N GLY A 328 -30.45 8.11 -30.39
CA GLY A 328 -31.42 7.43 -31.27
C GLY A 328 -31.50 5.92 -31.03
N LYS A 329 -31.19 5.14 -32.07
CA LYS A 329 -31.18 3.67 -32.02
C LYS A 329 -29.80 3.08 -31.65
N ASN A 330 -28.78 3.90 -31.45
CA ASN A 330 -27.41 3.39 -31.19
C ASN A 330 -27.40 2.42 -30.01
N TRP A 331 -28.11 2.77 -28.92
CA TRP A 331 -28.17 1.93 -27.73
C TRP A 331 -28.64 0.51 -28.03
N SER A 332 -29.86 0.38 -28.52
CA SER A 332 -30.50 -0.93 -28.78
C SER A 332 -29.90 -1.69 -29.94
N THR A 333 -29.16 -1.02 -30.83
CA THR A 333 -28.59 -1.66 -32.03
C THR A 333 -27.16 -2.15 -31.78
N PHE A 334 -26.36 -1.40 -30.97
CA PHE A 334 -24.92 -1.67 -30.86
C PHE A 334 -24.41 -1.79 -29.43
N PHE A 335 -24.92 -0.95 -28.50
CA PHE A 335 -24.17 -0.69 -27.26
C PHE A 335 -24.79 -1.32 -26.02
N GLU A 336 -26.02 -1.82 -26.03
CA GLU A 336 -26.70 -2.36 -24.87
C GLU A 336 -25.93 -3.52 -24.24
N ASP A 337 -25.45 -4.46 -25.06
CA ASP A 337 -24.71 -5.63 -24.58
C ASP A 337 -23.24 -5.34 -24.30
N ILE A 338 -22.68 -4.27 -24.88
CA ILE A 338 -21.24 -3.94 -24.80
C ILE A 338 -20.95 -2.97 -23.67
N MET A 339 -21.85 -1.98 -23.44
CA MET A 339 -21.58 -0.85 -22.53
C MET A 339 -22.19 -1.01 -21.13
N VAL A 340 -22.76 -2.19 -20.82
CA VAL A 340 -23.31 -2.49 -19.49
C VAL A 340 -22.34 -3.38 -18.72
N ARG A 341 -21.80 -2.85 -17.61
CA ARG A 341 -20.94 -3.64 -16.73
C ARG A 341 -21.73 -4.75 -16.05
N PRO A 342 -21.13 -5.93 -15.81
CA PRO A 342 -21.81 -7.03 -15.13
C PRO A 342 -22.41 -6.64 -13.76
N GLU A 343 -21.72 -5.77 -13.02
CA GLU A 343 -22.16 -5.27 -11.72
C GLU A 343 -23.37 -4.31 -11.85
N GLU A 344 -23.51 -3.65 -12.97
CA GLU A 344 -24.56 -2.64 -13.24
C GLU A 344 -25.81 -3.24 -13.90
N THR A 345 -25.77 -4.49 -14.34
CA THR A 345 -26.95 -5.21 -14.87
C THR A 345 -28.09 -5.25 -13.86
N LYS A 346 -27.77 -5.24 -12.57
CA LYS A 346 -28.75 -5.30 -11.46
C LYS A 346 -29.19 -3.92 -10.95
N ILE A 347 -28.61 -2.82 -11.45
CA ILE A 347 -28.99 -1.48 -11.03
C ILE A 347 -30.39 -1.17 -11.56
N ALA A 348 -31.31 -0.81 -10.66
CA ALA A 348 -32.61 -0.31 -11.02
C ALA A 348 -32.46 1.06 -11.69
N GLY A 349 -32.66 1.13 -13.00
CA GLY A 349 -32.53 2.36 -13.77
C GLY A 349 -32.48 2.08 -15.25
N GLY A 350 -32.73 3.12 -16.07
CA GLY A 350 -32.66 3.03 -17.53
C GLY A 350 -31.21 2.97 -18.05
N LYS A 351 -31.08 3.04 -19.37
CA LYS A 351 -29.81 3.05 -20.09
C LYS A 351 -28.83 4.13 -19.61
N GLU A 352 -29.37 5.27 -19.17
CA GLU A 352 -28.60 6.37 -18.60
C GLU A 352 -27.87 5.95 -17.30
N ALA A 353 -28.56 5.23 -16.42
CA ALA A 353 -27.94 4.72 -15.18
C ALA A 353 -26.86 3.68 -15.47
N LYS A 354 -27.11 2.77 -16.42
CA LYS A 354 -26.19 1.71 -16.84
C LYS A 354 -24.91 2.22 -17.50
N THR A 355 -24.91 3.43 -18.05
CA THR A 355 -23.77 4.07 -18.72
C THR A 355 -23.16 5.23 -17.91
N GLN A 356 -23.63 5.44 -16.67
CA GLN A 356 -23.16 6.52 -15.79
C GLN A 356 -21.65 6.46 -15.50
N TRP A 357 -21.07 5.26 -15.59
CA TRP A 357 -19.63 5.05 -15.40
C TRP A 357 -18.78 5.88 -16.38
N ILE A 358 -19.24 6.12 -17.60
CA ILE A 358 -18.54 6.96 -18.60
C ILE A 358 -18.41 8.40 -18.10
N LEU A 359 -19.50 8.97 -17.56
CA LEU A 359 -19.48 10.32 -17.01
C LEU A 359 -18.63 10.41 -15.74
N ARG A 360 -18.65 9.37 -14.91
CA ARG A 360 -17.81 9.33 -13.70
C ARG A 360 -16.33 9.28 -14.06
N LEU A 361 -15.92 8.48 -15.05
CA LEU A 361 -14.55 8.49 -15.57
C LEU A 361 -14.14 9.86 -16.10
N SER A 362 -15.00 10.49 -16.89
CA SER A 362 -14.75 11.85 -17.40
C SER A 362 -14.57 12.87 -16.26
N ALA A 363 -15.37 12.77 -15.20
CA ALA A 363 -15.23 13.62 -14.02
C ALA A 363 -13.88 13.41 -13.31
N ILE A 364 -13.44 12.15 -13.15
CA ILE A 364 -12.12 11.84 -12.57
C ILE A 364 -11.00 12.36 -13.47
N LYS A 365 -11.08 12.17 -14.78
CA LYS A 365 -10.13 12.71 -15.77
C LYS A 365 -9.97 14.23 -15.62
N ASN A 366 -11.09 14.95 -15.49
CA ASN A 366 -11.08 16.40 -15.31
C ASN A 366 -10.50 16.86 -13.97
N LYS A 367 -10.66 16.05 -12.90
CA LYS A 367 -9.98 16.32 -11.61
C LYS A 367 -8.47 16.14 -11.72
N LEU A 368 -8.02 15.08 -12.45
CA LEU A 368 -6.60 14.77 -12.68
C LEU A 368 -5.84 15.82 -13.47
N SER A 369 -6.54 16.73 -14.18
CA SER A 369 -5.90 17.87 -14.85
C SER A 369 -5.46 18.97 -13.89
N LYS A 370 -5.89 18.94 -12.62
CA LYS A 370 -5.51 19.89 -11.58
C LYS A 370 -4.29 19.37 -10.82
N GLU A 371 -3.22 20.17 -10.75
CA GLU A 371 -1.97 19.80 -10.07
C GLU A 371 -2.15 19.45 -8.57
N SER A 372 -3.10 20.10 -7.91
CA SER A 372 -3.38 19.88 -6.48
C SER A 372 -4.21 18.65 -6.19
N TYR A 373 -4.67 17.91 -7.21
CA TYR A 373 -5.55 16.76 -7.01
C TYR A 373 -4.74 15.48 -6.81
N SER A 374 -5.03 14.78 -5.73
CA SER A 374 -4.55 13.41 -5.47
C SER A 374 -5.73 12.45 -5.57
N VAL A 375 -5.60 11.43 -6.40
CA VAL A 375 -6.63 10.40 -6.59
C VAL A 375 -6.82 9.62 -5.29
N PRO A 376 -8.02 9.62 -4.70
CA PRO A 376 -8.32 8.75 -3.55
C PRO A 376 -8.30 7.28 -3.96
N VAL A 377 -8.05 6.41 -2.98
CA VAL A 377 -7.95 4.95 -3.21
C VAL A 377 -9.24 4.37 -3.80
N ASP A 378 -10.40 4.86 -3.39
CA ASP A 378 -11.70 4.43 -3.93
C ASP A 378 -11.90 4.84 -5.40
N GLU A 379 -11.48 6.04 -5.80
CA GLU A 379 -11.50 6.45 -7.21
C GLU A 379 -10.49 5.64 -8.05
N TYR A 380 -9.30 5.40 -7.53
CA TYR A 380 -8.31 4.52 -8.19
C TYR A 380 -8.85 3.11 -8.39
N SER A 381 -9.41 2.50 -7.34
CA SER A 381 -9.97 1.15 -7.40
C SER A 381 -11.15 1.08 -8.35
N TYR A 382 -11.98 2.12 -8.40
CA TYR A 382 -13.07 2.24 -9.37
C TYR A 382 -12.56 2.29 -10.81
N VAL A 383 -11.60 3.15 -11.12
CA VAL A 383 -11.00 3.24 -12.47
C VAL A 383 -10.37 1.91 -12.86
N LYS A 384 -9.63 1.29 -11.93
CA LYS A 384 -9.02 -0.02 -12.17
C LYS A 384 -10.06 -1.10 -12.48
N SER A 385 -11.17 -1.15 -11.78
CA SER A 385 -12.23 -2.14 -12.05
C SER A 385 -12.86 -1.98 -13.45
N ILE A 386 -12.99 -0.75 -13.92
CA ILE A 386 -13.47 -0.47 -15.28
C ILE A 386 -12.41 -0.83 -16.32
N HIS A 387 -11.16 -0.50 -16.05
CA HIS A 387 -10.04 -0.82 -16.93
C HIS A 387 -9.94 -2.34 -17.14
N ASP A 388 -9.91 -3.11 -16.05
CA ASP A 388 -9.83 -4.56 -16.11
C ASP A 388 -11.01 -5.13 -16.92
N TRP A 389 -12.25 -4.69 -16.67
CA TRP A 389 -13.42 -5.12 -17.41
C TRP A 389 -13.35 -4.81 -18.91
N ILE A 390 -12.95 -3.58 -19.30
CA ILE A 390 -12.87 -3.18 -20.73
C ILE A 390 -11.74 -3.92 -21.43
N MET A 391 -10.62 -4.19 -20.77
CA MET A 391 -9.52 -4.93 -21.38
C MET A 391 -9.84 -6.41 -21.55
N ASP A 392 -10.58 -7.01 -20.61
CA ASP A 392 -11.01 -8.40 -20.67
C ASP A 392 -12.05 -8.65 -21.81
N MET A 393 -12.87 -7.66 -22.18
CA MET A 393 -13.80 -7.77 -23.31
C MET A 393 -13.14 -8.08 -24.66
N LEU A 394 -11.82 -8.01 -24.75
CA LEU A 394 -11.04 -8.22 -25.98
C LEU A 394 -10.36 -9.57 -26.07
N THR A 395 -10.42 -10.35 -25.02
CA THR A 395 -9.87 -11.72 -24.99
C THR A 395 -10.92 -12.76 -25.38
N LEU A 396 -12.14 -12.35 -25.64
CA LEU A 396 -13.25 -13.15 -26.15
C LEU A 396 -13.55 -12.83 -27.61
#